data_bfca38c80c72b6d2b476d257eb75bccf
#
_entry.id   bfca38c80c72b6d2b476d257eb75bccf
#
_cell.length_a   1.000
_cell.length_b   1.000
_cell.length_c   1.000
_cell.angle_alpha   90.00
_cell.angle_beta   90.00
_cell.angle_gamma   90.00
#
_symmetry.space_group_name_H-M   'P 1'
#
loop_
_entity.id
_entity.type
_entity.pdbx_description
1 polymer ?
#
loop_
_entity_poly.entity_id
_entity_poly.type
_entity_poly.pdbx_seq_one_letter_code
_entity_poly.pdbx_strand_id
1 'polypeptide(L)'
;VYKRQVVGLIAGALTSTPGLAVAIDSTHSPLASIAYGIAYPFGVIGVILFVKLLPRIMRIDLDKEARRLEKERRSQFPELTTCLFRVTNPAVFDRSLMQINARAMTGAVISRHKHNEQIAIPTAQTILHEGDYIQAVGSEEALNQLAVLVGEREEGELPLVDMQEIESLLLTKKDMINKQLGDLNLMKNFGCTVTRIRRSGIDLSPSPDLALKFGDKLM
;
A
#
# COMPACT_ATOMS: atom_id res chain seq x y z
N VAL A 1 -3.43 -32.75 -47.21
CA VAL A 1 -2.54 -31.59 -47.13
C VAL A 1 -3.23 -30.44 -46.38
N TYR A 2 -4.44 -30.02 -46.79
CA TYR A 2 -5.14 -28.89 -46.21
C TYR A 2 -5.41 -28.96 -44.70
N LYS A 3 -5.79 -30.12 -44.16
CA LYS A 3 -6.09 -30.29 -42.73
C LYS A 3 -4.88 -29.99 -41.83
N ARG A 4 -3.66 -30.35 -42.26
CA ARG A 4 -2.42 -30.13 -41.51
C ARG A 4 -2.02 -28.64 -41.44
N GLN A 5 -2.27 -27.91 -42.53
CA GLN A 5 -2.02 -26.47 -42.61
C GLN A 5 -3.04 -25.69 -41.75
N VAL A 6 -4.32 -26.09 -41.76
CA VAL A 6 -5.39 -25.43 -41.03
C VAL A 6 -5.11 -25.40 -39.51
N VAL A 7 -4.64 -26.52 -38.96
CA VAL A 7 -4.31 -26.59 -37.53
C VAL A 7 -3.18 -25.60 -37.17
N GLY A 8 -2.14 -25.51 -38.02
CA GLY A 8 -1.06 -24.54 -37.86
C GLY A 8 -1.55 -23.09 -37.99
N LEU A 9 -2.42 -22.78 -38.97
CA LEU A 9 -3.01 -21.45 -39.14
C LEU A 9 -3.82 -21.04 -37.92
N ILE A 10 -4.63 -21.92 -37.35
CA ILE A 10 -5.42 -21.63 -36.14
C ILE A 10 -4.50 -21.37 -34.96
N ALA A 11 -3.50 -22.23 -34.73
CA ALA A 11 -2.54 -22.05 -33.65
C ALA A 11 -1.75 -20.74 -33.80
N GLY A 12 -1.37 -20.37 -35.04
CA GLY A 12 -0.67 -19.10 -35.33
C GLY A 12 -1.57 -17.89 -35.15
N ALA A 13 -2.79 -17.92 -35.64
CA ALA A 13 -3.74 -16.83 -35.47
C ALA A 13 -4.08 -16.57 -33.98
N LEU A 14 -4.13 -17.64 -33.18
CA LEU A 14 -4.31 -17.55 -31.72
C LEU A 14 -3.01 -17.26 -30.95
N THR A 15 -1.89 -17.06 -31.63
CA THR A 15 -0.55 -16.84 -31.04
C THR A 15 -0.16 -17.92 -30.02
N SER A 16 -0.64 -19.17 -30.19
CA SER A 16 -0.49 -20.25 -29.22
C SER A 16 0.70 -21.13 -29.55
N THR A 17 1.84 -20.94 -28.91
CA THR A 17 3.01 -21.83 -29.03
C THR A 17 2.71 -23.26 -28.55
N PRO A 18 1.99 -23.47 -27.42
CA PRO A 18 1.55 -24.82 -27.05
C PRO A 18 0.65 -25.47 -28.11
N GLY A 19 -0.22 -24.67 -28.74
CA GLY A 19 -1.07 -25.15 -29.85
C GLY A 19 -0.25 -25.62 -31.06
N LEU A 20 0.86 -24.94 -31.35
CA LEU A 20 1.80 -25.38 -32.39
C LEU A 20 2.43 -26.76 -32.07
N ALA A 21 2.87 -26.94 -30.81
CA ALA A 21 3.45 -28.21 -30.38
C ALA A 21 2.48 -29.39 -30.61
N VAL A 22 1.22 -29.22 -30.17
CA VAL A 22 0.15 -30.22 -30.40
C VAL A 22 -0.13 -30.41 -31.88
N ALA A 23 -0.10 -29.34 -32.68
CA ALA A 23 -0.30 -29.41 -34.11
C ALA A 23 0.80 -30.23 -34.82
N ILE A 24 2.06 -30.07 -34.42
CA ILE A 24 3.19 -30.83 -34.95
C ILE A 24 3.07 -32.29 -34.55
N ASP A 25 2.82 -32.57 -33.28
CA ASP A 25 2.68 -33.96 -32.76
C ASP A 25 1.55 -34.72 -33.42
N SER A 26 0.39 -34.08 -33.56
CA SER A 26 -0.78 -34.76 -34.15
C SER A 26 -0.73 -34.91 -35.67
N THR A 27 -0.01 -34.03 -36.36
CA THR A 27 0.05 -34.10 -37.85
C THR A 27 1.32 -34.74 -38.39
N HIS A 28 2.37 -34.86 -37.57
CA HIS A 28 3.72 -35.29 -37.95
C HIS A 28 4.22 -34.62 -39.26
N SER A 29 3.94 -33.31 -39.40
CA SER A 29 4.19 -32.59 -40.64
C SER A 29 4.75 -31.18 -40.41
N PRO A 30 5.83 -30.78 -41.10
CA PRO A 30 6.38 -29.44 -41.03
C PRO A 30 5.42 -28.37 -41.61
N LEU A 31 4.40 -28.78 -42.35
CA LEU A 31 3.40 -27.87 -42.91
C LEU A 31 2.60 -27.12 -41.82
N ALA A 32 2.43 -27.70 -40.64
CA ALA A 32 1.80 -27.05 -39.51
C ALA A 32 2.66 -25.86 -39.01
N SER A 33 3.98 -26.03 -38.91
CA SER A 33 4.92 -24.98 -38.51
C SER A 33 4.99 -23.84 -39.52
N ILE A 34 4.99 -24.17 -40.81
CA ILE A 34 5.01 -23.11 -41.86
C ILE A 34 3.72 -22.30 -41.81
N ALA A 35 2.58 -22.96 -41.70
CA ALA A 35 1.28 -22.31 -41.62
C ALA A 35 1.15 -21.43 -40.34
N TYR A 36 1.67 -21.92 -39.22
CA TYR A 36 1.79 -21.12 -37.98
C TYR A 36 2.61 -19.86 -38.19
N GLY A 37 3.83 -19.98 -38.76
CA GLY A 37 4.72 -18.85 -39.01
C GLY A 37 4.11 -17.76 -39.89
N ILE A 38 3.25 -18.13 -40.83
CA ILE A 38 2.52 -17.21 -41.70
C ILE A 38 1.40 -16.49 -40.90
N ALA A 39 0.64 -17.24 -40.10
CA ALA A 39 -0.53 -16.69 -39.39
C ALA A 39 -0.17 -15.87 -38.12
N TYR A 40 0.92 -16.22 -37.45
CA TYR A 40 1.33 -15.65 -36.19
C TYR A 40 1.46 -14.12 -36.22
N PRO A 41 2.15 -13.47 -37.17
CA PRO A 41 2.26 -12.02 -37.24
C PRO A 41 0.89 -11.34 -37.32
N PHE A 42 -0.05 -11.93 -38.11
CA PHE A 42 -1.39 -11.38 -38.24
C PHE A 42 -2.18 -11.49 -36.93
N GLY A 43 -2.03 -12.61 -36.20
CA GLY A 43 -2.61 -12.77 -34.87
C GLY A 43 -2.11 -11.69 -33.89
N VAL A 44 -0.81 -11.47 -33.83
CA VAL A 44 -0.20 -10.44 -32.94
C VAL A 44 -0.70 -9.05 -33.34
N ILE A 45 -0.62 -8.69 -34.62
CA ILE A 45 -1.09 -7.39 -35.10
C ILE A 45 -2.58 -7.20 -34.80
N GLY A 46 -3.39 -8.22 -35.03
CA GLY A 46 -4.83 -8.22 -34.76
C GLY A 46 -5.15 -7.92 -33.29
N VAL A 47 -4.47 -8.59 -32.36
CA VAL A 47 -4.65 -8.36 -30.93
C VAL A 47 -4.22 -6.94 -30.54
N ILE A 48 -3.07 -6.46 -31.03
CA ILE A 48 -2.60 -5.09 -30.74
C ILE A 48 -3.60 -4.06 -31.26
N LEU A 49 -4.08 -4.21 -32.49
CA LEU A 49 -5.09 -3.32 -33.08
C LEU A 49 -6.39 -3.37 -32.29
N PHE A 50 -6.85 -4.56 -31.93
CA PHE A 50 -8.07 -4.72 -31.13
C PHE A 50 -7.96 -4.00 -29.80
N VAL A 51 -6.89 -4.24 -29.04
CA VAL A 51 -6.67 -3.56 -27.73
C VAL A 51 -6.59 -2.05 -27.89
N LYS A 52 -5.92 -1.54 -28.92
CA LYS A 52 -5.84 -0.08 -29.17
C LYS A 52 -7.16 0.53 -29.63
N LEU A 53 -7.94 -0.19 -30.43
CA LEU A 53 -9.20 0.32 -30.98
C LEU A 53 -10.37 0.16 -30.00
N LEU A 54 -10.32 -0.84 -29.11
CA LEU A 54 -11.42 -1.16 -28.19
C LEU A 54 -11.87 0.03 -27.37
N PRO A 55 -11.00 0.80 -26.70
CA PRO A 55 -11.41 1.99 -25.93
C PRO A 55 -12.08 3.04 -26.83
N ARG A 56 -11.59 3.18 -28.07
CA ARG A 56 -12.13 4.15 -29.04
C ARG A 56 -13.53 3.72 -29.52
N ILE A 57 -13.73 2.42 -29.77
CA ILE A 57 -15.04 1.86 -30.17
C ILE A 57 -16.03 1.99 -29.02
N MET A 58 -15.62 1.73 -27.80
CA MET A 58 -16.43 1.82 -26.59
C MET A 58 -16.58 3.28 -26.09
N ARG A 59 -15.91 4.22 -26.73
CA ARG A 59 -15.87 5.66 -26.33
C ARG A 59 -15.43 5.84 -24.88
N ILE A 60 -14.52 5.00 -24.41
CA ILE A 60 -13.92 5.09 -23.07
C ILE A 60 -12.70 6.00 -23.15
N ASP A 61 -12.70 7.04 -22.32
CA ASP A 61 -11.56 7.90 -22.08
C ASP A 61 -10.71 7.26 -20.97
N LEU A 62 -9.61 6.61 -21.35
CA LEU A 62 -8.72 5.90 -20.42
C LEU A 62 -8.10 6.83 -19.38
N ASP A 63 -7.79 8.09 -19.75
CA ASP A 63 -7.19 9.05 -18.82
C ASP A 63 -8.21 9.47 -17.76
N LYS A 64 -9.46 9.66 -18.16
CA LYS A 64 -10.53 9.99 -17.23
C LYS A 64 -10.83 8.84 -16.28
N GLU A 65 -10.86 7.61 -16.79
CA GLU A 65 -11.10 6.44 -15.96
C GLU A 65 -9.91 6.13 -15.03
N ALA A 66 -8.68 6.32 -15.50
CA ALA A 66 -7.48 6.21 -14.67
C ALA A 66 -7.51 7.23 -13.52
N ARG A 67 -7.85 8.51 -13.80
CA ARG A 67 -8.00 9.54 -12.76
C ARG A 67 -9.13 9.23 -11.78
N ARG A 68 -10.21 8.65 -12.26
CA ARG A 68 -11.34 8.24 -11.41
C ARG A 68 -10.91 7.12 -10.45
N LEU A 69 -10.28 6.08 -10.97
CA LEU A 69 -9.74 4.97 -10.17
C LEU A 69 -8.69 5.46 -9.16
N GLU A 70 -7.82 6.38 -9.58
CA GLU A 70 -6.84 6.97 -8.67
C GLU A 70 -7.51 7.79 -7.57
N LYS A 71 -8.54 8.56 -7.89
CA LYS A 71 -9.31 9.32 -6.89
C LYS A 71 -10.06 8.40 -5.92
N GLU A 72 -10.69 7.34 -6.42
CA GLU A 72 -11.34 6.32 -5.59
C GLU A 72 -10.33 5.62 -4.69
N ARG A 73 -9.14 5.29 -5.21
CA ARG A 73 -8.06 4.68 -4.46
C ARG A 73 -7.52 5.60 -3.36
N ARG A 74 -7.30 6.89 -3.66
CA ARG A 74 -6.86 7.89 -2.67
C ARG A 74 -7.90 8.13 -1.58
N SER A 75 -9.19 8.06 -1.90
CA SER A 75 -10.25 8.20 -0.89
C SER A 75 -10.34 6.99 0.05
N GLN A 76 -10.07 5.79 -0.45
CA GLN A 76 -10.05 4.57 0.38
C GLN A 76 -8.74 4.42 1.17
N PHE A 77 -7.63 4.90 0.63
CA PHE A 77 -6.30 4.79 1.21
C PHE A 77 -5.58 6.13 1.09
N PRO A 78 -5.90 7.07 1.98
CA PRO A 78 -5.28 8.40 1.97
C PRO A 78 -3.78 8.27 2.20
N GLU A 79 -3.02 9.13 1.56
CA GLU A 79 -1.57 9.20 1.73
C GLU A 79 -1.23 9.56 3.17
N LEU A 80 -0.28 8.82 3.75
CA LEU A 80 0.17 9.06 5.12
C LEU A 80 1.36 10.02 5.09
N THR A 81 1.21 11.13 5.80
CA THR A 81 2.26 12.13 5.98
C THR A 81 2.69 12.21 7.44
N THR A 82 3.82 12.83 7.68
CA THR A 82 4.36 13.06 9.03
C THR A 82 4.29 14.55 9.33
N CYS A 83 3.79 14.91 10.49
CA CYS A 83 3.75 16.30 10.97
C CYS A 83 4.23 16.42 12.40
N LEU A 84 4.83 17.57 12.69
CA LEU A 84 5.22 18.00 14.02
C LEU A 84 4.12 18.91 14.61
N PHE A 85 3.82 18.72 15.88
CA PHE A 85 2.85 19.54 16.61
C PHE A 85 3.46 20.01 17.91
N ARG A 86 3.10 21.22 18.29
CA ARG A 86 3.34 21.77 19.61
C ARG A 86 2.09 21.64 20.45
N VAL A 87 2.22 21.11 21.66
CA VAL A 87 1.11 20.94 22.59
C VAL A 87 0.76 22.29 23.21
N THR A 88 -0.35 22.88 22.77
CA THR A 88 -0.82 24.21 23.20
C THR A 88 -2.26 24.19 23.72
N ASN A 89 -2.98 23.07 23.54
CA ASN A 89 -4.36 22.96 24.00
C ASN A 89 -4.42 22.60 25.49
N PRO A 90 -4.94 23.48 26.39
CA PRO A 90 -5.02 23.19 27.82
C PRO A 90 -5.86 21.93 28.16
N ALA A 91 -6.76 21.51 27.27
CA ALA A 91 -7.60 20.31 27.49
C ALA A 91 -6.82 19.01 27.57
N VAL A 92 -5.57 19.00 27.06
CA VAL A 92 -4.71 17.80 27.06
C VAL A 92 -3.54 17.89 28.03
N PHE A 93 -3.34 19.02 28.71
CA PHE A 93 -2.27 19.17 29.66
C PHE A 93 -2.40 18.22 30.84
N ASP A 94 -1.27 17.67 31.27
CA ASP A 94 -1.12 16.74 32.39
C ASP A 94 -1.99 15.47 32.27
N ARG A 95 -2.41 15.13 31.02
CA ARG A 95 -3.15 13.92 30.73
C ARG A 95 -2.29 12.93 29.95
N SER A 96 -2.49 11.64 30.25
CA SER A 96 -1.84 10.58 29.50
C SER A 96 -2.47 10.41 28.10
N LEU A 97 -1.69 9.92 27.14
CA LEU A 97 -2.20 9.61 25.80
C LEU A 97 -3.37 8.63 25.82
N MET A 98 -3.43 7.74 26.82
CA MET A 98 -4.55 6.83 27.03
C MET A 98 -5.82 7.59 27.44
N GLN A 99 -5.70 8.58 28.33
CA GLN A 99 -6.84 9.41 28.75
C GLN A 99 -7.36 10.33 27.66
N ILE A 100 -6.44 10.87 26.84
CA ILE A 100 -6.76 11.71 25.69
C ILE A 100 -7.38 10.88 24.58
N ASN A 101 -7.02 9.59 24.48
CA ASN A 101 -7.46 8.65 23.43
C ASN A 101 -7.21 9.19 22.02
N ALA A 102 -6.09 9.90 21.83
CA ALA A 102 -5.77 10.63 20.61
C ALA A 102 -5.87 9.76 19.36
N ARG A 103 -5.35 8.52 19.42
CA ARG A 103 -5.35 7.60 18.28
C ARG A 103 -6.78 7.19 17.85
N ALA A 104 -7.65 6.87 18.80
CA ALA A 104 -9.02 6.45 18.48
C ALA A 104 -9.86 7.64 17.98
N MET A 105 -9.59 8.85 18.47
CA MET A 105 -10.31 10.05 18.06
C MET A 105 -9.89 10.56 16.68
N THR A 106 -8.60 10.45 16.33
CA THR A 106 -8.05 11.08 15.13
C THR A 106 -7.58 10.11 14.07
N GLY A 107 -7.26 8.86 14.45
CA GLY A 107 -6.61 7.88 13.57
C GLY A 107 -5.11 8.14 13.34
N ALA A 108 -4.56 9.23 13.87
CA ALA A 108 -3.13 9.52 13.79
C ALA A 108 -2.32 8.69 14.80
N VAL A 109 -1.11 8.32 14.41
CA VAL A 109 -0.16 7.60 15.26
C VAL A 109 0.92 8.55 15.72
N ILE A 110 1.03 8.78 17.02
CA ILE A 110 2.12 9.57 17.58
C ILE A 110 3.36 8.69 17.63
N SER A 111 4.39 9.06 16.86
CA SER A 111 5.62 8.32 16.69
C SER A 111 6.73 8.74 17.64
N ARG A 112 6.76 10.03 18.02
CA ARG A 112 7.76 10.60 18.92
C ARG A 112 7.11 11.67 19.79
N HIS A 113 7.66 11.82 21.00
CA HIS A 113 7.31 12.84 21.96
C HIS A 113 8.59 13.47 22.50
N LYS A 114 8.66 14.79 22.48
CA LYS A 114 9.75 15.56 23.07
C LYS A 114 9.19 16.36 24.24
N HIS A 115 9.70 16.05 25.42
CA HIS A 115 9.47 16.84 26.65
C HIS A 115 10.79 17.45 27.09
N ASN A 116 10.87 18.77 27.15
CA ASN A 116 12.13 19.49 27.30
C ASN A 116 13.13 19.07 26.22
N GLU A 117 14.30 18.55 26.61
CA GLU A 117 15.33 18.06 25.67
C GLU A 117 15.29 16.55 25.44
N GLN A 118 14.37 15.84 26.09
CA GLN A 118 14.28 14.38 25.97
C GLN A 118 13.25 13.98 24.91
N ILE A 119 13.69 13.18 23.95
CA ILE A 119 12.83 12.61 22.92
C ILE A 119 12.68 11.12 23.20
N ALA A 120 11.44 10.62 23.17
CA ALA A 120 11.13 9.22 23.40
C ALA A 120 10.01 8.73 22.46
N ILE A 121 9.91 7.41 22.32
CA ILE A 121 8.72 6.80 21.73
C ILE A 121 7.61 6.84 22.78
N PRO A 122 6.48 7.49 22.51
CA PRO A 122 5.42 7.61 23.49
C PRO A 122 4.71 6.28 23.73
N THR A 123 4.30 6.09 24.98
CA THR A 123 3.45 4.97 25.41
C THR A 123 2.06 5.48 25.76
N ALA A 124 1.14 4.58 26.04
CA ALA A 124 -0.21 4.94 26.48
C ALA A 124 -0.19 5.79 27.79
N GLN A 125 0.84 5.64 28.61
CA GLN A 125 1.04 6.34 29.89
C GLN A 125 1.80 7.67 29.75
N THR A 126 2.34 7.97 28.57
CA THR A 126 3.05 9.25 28.33
C THR A 126 2.10 10.41 28.58
N ILE A 127 2.50 11.31 29.46
CA ILE A 127 1.76 12.52 29.85
C ILE A 127 2.23 13.67 28.95
N LEU A 128 1.29 14.45 28.44
CA LEU A 128 1.58 15.64 27.64
C LEU A 128 1.56 16.88 28.56
N HIS A 129 2.59 17.73 28.39
CA HIS A 129 2.68 19.00 29.10
C HIS A 129 2.61 20.17 28.11
N GLU A 130 2.32 21.33 28.62
CA GLU A 130 2.36 22.56 27.83
C GLU A 130 3.73 22.75 27.18
N GLY A 131 3.73 23.04 25.89
CA GLY A 131 4.96 23.28 25.12
C GLY A 131 5.71 22.03 24.67
N ASP A 132 5.23 20.81 25.00
CA ASP A 132 5.77 19.58 24.45
C ASP A 132 5.65 19.54 22.93
N TYR A 133 6.53 18.78 22.31
CA TYR A 133 6.43 18.48 20.88
C TYR A 133 6.07 17.03 20.65
N ILE A 134 5.14 16.79 19.73
CA ILE A 134 4.79 15.44 19.30
C ILE A 134 4.91 15.34 17.78
N GLN A 135 5.48 14.24 17.32
CA GLN A 135 5.52 13.90 15.90
C GLN A 135 4.52 12.80 15.64
N ALA A 136 3.63 13.03 14.67
CA ALA A 136 2.58 12.09 14.34
C ALA A 136 2.55 11.76 12.84
N VAL A 137 2.10 10.55 12.55
CA VAL A 137 1.91 10.01 11.20
C VAL A 137 0.43 9.72 11.00
N GLY A 138 -0.13 10.18 9.89
CA GLY A 138 -1.53 9.95 9.57
C GLY A 138 -1.92 10.54 8.21
N SER A 139 -3.19 10.34 7.83
CA SER A 139 -3.75 11.08 6.70
C SER A 139 -3.86 12.57 7.04
N GLU A 140 -3.97 13.41 6.03
CA GLU A 140 -4.14 14.86 6.23
C GLU A 140 -5.35 15.18 7.11
N GLU A 141 -6.44 14.42 6.97
CA GLU A 141 -7.62 14.56 7.82
C GLU A 141 -7.34 14.18 9.28
N ALA A 142 -6.66 13.05 9.49
CA ALA A 142 -6.26 12.59 10.83
C ALA A 142 -5.33 13.61 11.53
N LEU A 143 -4.39 14.19 10.78
CA LEU A 143 -3.47 15.19 11.30
C LEU A 143 -4.17 16.53 11.58
N ASN A 144 -5.18 16.91 10.79
CA ASN A 144 -6.02 18.08 11.06
C ASN A 144 -6.82 17.90 12.35
N GLN A 145 -7.41 16.71 12.56
CA GLN A 145 -8.12 16.40 13.80
C GLN A 145 -7.17 16.38 15.01
N LEU A 146 -5.95 15.87 14.83
CA LEU A 146 -4.95 15.90 15.87
C LEU A 146 -4.53 17.33 16.22
N ALA A 147 -4.39 18.23 15.23
CA ALA A 147 -4.10 19.63 15.47
C ALA A 147 -5.16 20.30 16.36
N VAL A 148 -6.44 20.05 16.10
CA VAL A 148 -7.54 20.55 16.94
C VAL A 148 -7.44 20.01 18.37
N LEU A 149 -7.02 18.75 18.52
CA LEU A 149 -6.95 18.08 19.81
C LEU A 149 -5.76 18.57 20.66
N VAL A 150 -4.56 18.67 20.06
CA VAL A 150 -3.32 18.89 20.83
C VAL A 150 -2.75 20.30 20.70
N GLY A 151 -2.93 20.94 19.54
CA GLY A 151 -2.40 22.29 19.31
C GLY A 151 -1.85 22.46 17.89
N GLU A 152 -0.99 23.45 17.72
CA GLU A 152 -0.54 23.96 16.44
C GLU A 152 0.44 23.03 15.73
N ARG A 153 0.37 23.01 14.39
CA ARG A 153 1.38 22.37 13.55
C ARG A 153 2.64 23.23 13.52
N GLU A 154 3.78 22.58 13.57
CA GLU A 154 5.09 23.21 13.47
C GLU A 154 5.85 22.67 12.25
N GLU A 155 6.76 23.46 11.72
CA GLU A 155 7.66 23.03 10.67
C GLU A 155 8.83 22.23 11.24
N GLY A 156 9.21 21.17 10.54
CA GLY A 156 10.35 20.33 10.91
C GLY A 156 9.96 18.92 11.34
N GLU A 157 10.97 18.21 11.80
CA GLU A 157 10.83 16.83 12.32
C GLU A 157 11.69 16.67 13.58
N LEU A 158 11.22 15.86 14.53
CA LEU A 158 12.05 15.49 15.67
C LEU A 158 13.16 14.54 15.22
N PRO A 159 14.41 14.77 15.65
CA PRO A 159 15.52 13.89 15.32
C PRO A 159 15.27 12.48 15.89
N LEU A 160 15.91 11.48 15.26
CA LEU A 160 16.04 10.16 15.84
C LEU A 160 17.01 10.24 17.02
N VAL A 161 16.68 9.64 18.14
CA VAL A 161 17.58 9.55 19.28
C VAL A 161 18.52 8.35 19.05
N ASP A 162 19.73 8.40 19.63
CA ASP A 162 20.85 7.46 19.41
C ASP A 162 20.55 5.95 19.53
N MET A 163 19.36 5.57 19.97
CA MET A 163 18.91 4.17 20.09
C MET A 163 17.63 3.90 19.29
N GLN A 164 17.18 4.83 18.46
CA GLN A 164 15.97 4.67 17.66
C GLN A 164 16.34 4.41 16.20
N GLU A 165 15.96 3.27 15.71
CA GLU A 165 16.10 2.90 14.30
C GLU A 165 14.73 2.82 13.64
N ILE A 166 14.65 3.28 12.38
CA ILE A 166 13.47 3.06 11.55
C ILE A 166 13.72 1.79 10.77
N GLU A 167 13.07 0.73 11.20
CA GLU A 167 13.17 -0.58 10.57
C GLU A 167 11.93 -0.90 9.73
N SER A 168 12.14 -1.76 8.79
CA SER A 168 11.13 -2.18 7.85
C SER A 168 11.05 -3.70 7.81
N LEU A 169 10.01 -4.24 8.42
CA LEU A 169 9.81 -5.68 8.59
C LEU A 169 8.81 -6.22 7.56
N LEU A 170 9.25 -7.19 6.76
CA LEU A 170 8.37 -7.91 5.84
C LEU A 170 7.72 -9.10 6.56
N LEU A 171 6.40 -9.14 6.56
CA LEU A 171 5.65 -10.24 7.17
C LEU A 171 5.65 -11.49 6.28
N THR A 172 6.45 -12.48 6.67
CA THR A 172 6.55 -13.77 5.99
C THR A 172 6.13 -14.96 6.86
N LYS A 173 6.03 -14.75 8.19
CA LYS A 173 5.69 -15.80 9.14
C LYS A 173 4.21 -16.15 9.06
N LYS A 174 3.90 -17.40 8.69
CA LYS A 174 2.53 -17.89 8.50
C LYS A 174 1.64 -17.74 9.73
N ASP A 175 2.19 -17.96 10.92
CA ASP A 175 1.44 -17.89 12.19
C ASP A 175 0.98 -16.48 12.56
N MET A 176 1.49 -15.46 11.88
CA MET A 176 1.11 -14.07 12.07
C MET A 176 0.06 -13.58 11.05
N ILE A 177 -0.21 -14.38 10.01
CA ILE A 177 -1.21 -14.03 9.00
C ILE A 177 -2.60 -14.06 9.63
N ASN A 178 -3.43 -13.05 9.31
CA ASN A 178 -4.77 -12.82 9.85
C ASN A 178 -4.85 -12.51 11.34
N LYS A 179 -3.71 -12.38 12.06
CA LYS A 179 -3.74 -11.80 13.40
C LYS A 179 -3.94 -10.30 13.33
N GLN A 180 -4.62 -9.74 14.31
CA GLN A 180 -4.75 -8.30 14.44
C GLN A 180 -3.43 -7.68 14.89
N LEU A 181 -3.11 -6.50 14.38
CA LEU A 181 -1.88 -5.78 14.75
C LEU A 181 -1.79 -5.57 16.27
N GLY A 182 -2.92 -5.28 16.92
CA GLY A 182 -3.02 -5.07 18.36
C GLY A 182 -2.62 -6.29 19.18
N ASP A 183 -2.93 -7.50 18.70
CA ASP A 183 -2.62 -8.75 19.41
C ASP A 183 -1.11 -8.99 19.55
N LEU A 184 -0.31 -8.41 18.67
CA LEU A 184 1.15 -8.56 18.69
C LEU A 184 1.79 -7.81 19.85
N ASN A 185 1.11 -6.82 20.42
CA ASN A 185 1.61 -6.00 21.54
C ASN A 185 3.06 -5.53 21.34
N LEU A 186 3.37 -5.04 20.11
CA LEU A 186 4.74 -4.74 19.68
C LEU A 186 5.44 -3.74 20.59
N MET A 187 4.73 -2.73 21.07
CA MET A 187 5.29 -1.77 22.01
C MET A 187 5.69 -2.44 23.33
N LYS A 188 4.85 -3.31 23.90
CA LYS A 188 5.10 -3.98 25.17
C LYS A 188 6.23 -5.02 25.07
N ASN A 189 6.24 -5.77 23.96
CA ASN A 189 7.14 -6.91 23.79
C ASN A 189 8.50 -6.51 23.23
N PHE A 190 8.54 -5.46 22.39
CA PHE A 190 9.73 -5.10 21.60
C PHE A 190 10.07 -3.60 21.64
N GLY A 191 9.29 -2.77 22.34
CA GLY A 191 9.49 -1.32 22.35
C GLY A 191 9.27 -0.64 21.00
N CYS A 192 8.54 -1.28 20.08
CA CYS A 192 8.36 -0.81 18.71
C CYS A 192 6.96 -0.24 18.47
N THR A 193 6.89 0.86 17.76
CA THR A 193 5.62 1.43 17.26
C THR A 193 5.55 1.31 15.75
N VAL A 194 4.47 0.71 15.23
CA VAL A 194 4.21 0.68 13.80
C VAL A 194 3.54 2.00 13.41
N THR A 195 4.17 2.74 12.54
CA THR A 195 3.67 4.04 12.03
C THR A 195 2.99 3.91 10.68
N ARG A 196 3.29 2.84 9.93
CA ARG A 196 2.80 2.61 8.58
C ARG A 196 2.86 1.13 8.23
N ILE A 197 1.86 0.65 7.48
CA ILE A 197 1.87 -0.70 6.90
C ILE A 197 1.72 -0.57 5.40
N ARG A 198 2.70 -1.06 4.63
CA ARG A 198 2.63 -1.09 3.17
C ARG A 198 2.16 -2.46 2.69
N ARG A 199 1.02 -2.48 2.01
CA ARG A 199 0.37 -3.66 1.43
C ARG A 199 0.18 -3.46 -0.06
N SER A 200 0.81 -4.29 -0.89
CA SER A 200 0.70 -4.19 -2.37
C SER A 200 0.95 -2.77 -2.90
N GLY A 201 1.94 -2.08 -2.33
CA GLY A 201 2.33 -0.72 -2.73
C GLY A 201 1.45 0.41 -2.16
N ILE A 202 0.46 0.08 -1.32
CA ILE A 202 -0.43 1.05 -0.67
C ILE A 202 -0.03 1.19 0.80
N ASP A 203 0.07 2.41 1.28
CA ASP A 203 0.32 2.69 2.70
C ASP A 203 -1.01 2.72 3.46
N LEU A 204 -1.09 1.93 4.50
CA LEU A 204 -2.23 1.81 5.39
C LEU A 204 -1.88 2.43 6.75
N SER A 205 -2.82 3.18 7.31
CA SER A 205 -2.71 3.59 8.71
C SER A 205 -2.84 2.36 9.60
N PRO A 206 -1.88 2.10 10.50
CA PRO A 206 -1.96 0.96 11.39
C PRO A 206 -3.08 1.17 12.40
N SER A 207 -4.05 0.26 12.44
CA SER A 207 -5.05 0.21 13.50
C SER A 207 -4.90 -1.10 14.30
N PRO A 208 -5.31 -1.13 15.58
CA PRO A 208 -5.24 -2.35 16.38
C PRO A 208 -5.98 -3.53 15.74
N ASP A 209 -7.12 -3.25 15.11
CA ASP A 209 -7.99 -4.25 14.48
C ASP A 209 -7.53 -4.68 13.09
N LEU A 210 -6.48 -4.04 12.55
CA LEU A 210 -6.00 -4.36 11.21
C LEU A 210 -5.44 -5.78 11.18
N ALA A 211 -6.10 -6.66 10.42
CA ALA A 211 -5.61 -8.01 10.17
C ALA A 211 -4.39 -7.97 9.23
N LEU A 212 -3.30 -8.55 9.68
CA LEU A 212 -2.04 -8.63 8.94
C LEU A 212 -2.13 -9.68 7.82
N LYS A 213 -1.52 -9.38 6.68
CA LYS A 213 -1.47 -10.28 5.53
C LYS A 213 -0.03 -10.62 5.16
N PHE A 214 0.12 -11.78 4.50
CA PHE A 214 1.43 -12.15 3.94
C PHE A 214 1.93 -11.08 2.98
N GLY A 215 3.19 -10.69 3.12
CA GLY A 215 3.79 -9.65 2.29
C GLY A 215 3.54 -8.21 2.79
N ASP A 216 2.84 -8.02 3.91
CA ASP A 216 2.77 -6.71 4.56
C ASP A 216 4.16 -6.26 5.01
N LYS A 217 4.48 -5.01 4.75
CA LYS A 217 5.71 -4.36 5.20
C LYS A 217 5.36 -3.37 6.30
N LEU A 218 5.76 -3.72 7.53
CA LEU A 218 5.57 -2.88 8.71
C LEU A 218 6.74 -1.90 8.83
N MET A 219 6.47 -0.64 9.09
CA MET A 219 7.47 0.43 9.30
C MET A 219 7.16 1.19 10.58
#